data_eab61614036d10bdda1fc571ae00ac8b
#
_entry.id   eab61614036d10bdda1fc571ae00ac8b
#
_cell.length_a   1.000
_cell.length_b   1.000
_cell.length_c   1.000
_cell.angle_alpha   90.00
_cell.angle_beta   90.00
_cell.angle_gamma   90.00
#
_symmetry.space_group_name_H-M   'P 1'
#
loop_
_entity.id
_entity.type
_entity.pdbx_description
1 polymer ?
#
loop_
_entity_poly.entity_id
_entity_poly.type
_entity_poly.pdbx_seq_one_letter_code
_entity_poly.pdbx_strand_id
1 'polypeptide(L)'
;MNDVRTLRRLVLLGLVLYAAAWAYRIYDRKYYVWLPGYAQWMLHPDQPAASPVHIFFVFVDHFEPGENYAIVERWLREYPVVAQRHRDCYGRPWQHTWFYPAEQTIDRNLIALRKLVASGYGETELHLHHGNDTQETARVKFEQAIAYLRKFDFLKTAGGATHFAFIHGNWSLDNSRGREFCGANRELAMLRELGCFADYTFPSLWQTSQPPFVNNIYEATDDERPKSYDHGFSLEQGRAPQGDLLIFQGPLVIAPVLNPRRLFFTVEDGDIHAGVPVTPQRADYWVRANIHVTGREDWRFIKVHTHGAESSEDAAETLGPHFDATLSYMEKAYNDRAHYVLHYVTAREAFNLARAAVDGRRGDPRQYYDYLIPPYIADGQRGLP
;
A
#
# COMPACT_ATOMS: atom_id res chain seq x y z
N MET A 1 25.51 -14.21 -50.67
CA MET A 1 24.31 -14.98 -50.23
C MET A 1 24.48 -15.71 -48.90
N ASN A 2 25.66 -16.27 -48.59
CA ASN A 2 25.91 -16.99 -47.31
C ASN A 2 25.84 -16.06 -46.07
N ASP A 3 26.37 -14.85 -46.14
CA ASP A 3 26.41 -13.89 -45.03
C ASP A 3 25.01 -13.46 -44.55
N VAL A 4 24.09 -13.24 -45.47
CA VAL A 4 22.70 -12.85 -45.11
C VAL A 4 21.96 -14.00 -44.39
N ARG A 5 22.20 -15.25 -44.81
CA ARG A 5 21.60 -16.41 -44.14
C ARG A 5 22.19 -16.62 -42.76
N THR A 6 23.47 -16.43 -42.59
CA THR A 6 24.16 -16.52 -41.30
C THR A 6 23.67 -15.43 -40.36
N LEU A 7 23.60 -14.17 -40.83
CA LEU A 7 23.08 -13.06 -40.03
C LEU A 7 21.64 -13.30 -39.60
N ARG A 8 20.77 -13.77 -40.48
CA ARG A 8 19.36 -14.12 -40.11
C ARG A 8 19.29 -15.21 -39.04
N ARG A 9 20.15 -16.23 -39.12
CA ARG A 9 20.23 -17.29 -38.09
C ARG A 9 20.69 -16.75 -36.76
N LEU A 10 21.69 -15.86 -36.72
CA LEU A 10 22.18 -15.23 -35.50
C LEU A 10 21.13 -14.32 -34.88
N VAL A 11 20.44 -13.53 -35.67
CA VAL A 11 19.32 -12.69 -35.20
C VAL A 11 18.20 -13.55 -34.61
N LEU A 12 17.81 -14.63 -35.31
CA LEU A 12 16.76 -15.53 -34.83
C LEU A 12 17.17 -16.20 -33.53
N LEU A 13 18.42 -16.68 -33.44
CA LEU A 13 18.95 -17.27 -32.20
C LEU A 13 18.92 -16.24 -31.07
N GLY A 14 19.34 -15.00 -31.31
CA GLY A 14 19.28 -13.91 -30.33
C GLY A 14 17.86 -13.64 -29.82
N LEU A 15 16.88 -13.63 -30.72
CA LEU A 15 15.45 -13.47 -30.36
C LEU A 15 14.94 -14.66 -29.54
N VAL A 16 15.32 -15.89 -29.89
CA VAL A 16 14.94 -17.08 -29.14
C VAL A 16 15.54 -17.06 -27.74
N LEU A 17 16.83 -16.72 -27.60
CA LEU A 17 17.48 -16.59 -26.30
C LEU A 17 16.87 -15.49 -25.45
N TYR A 18 16.54 -14.35 -26.05
CA TYR A 18 15.84 -13.26 -25.36
C TYR A 18 14.44 -13.68 -24.88
N ALA A 19 13.67 -14.35 -25.73
CA ALA A 19 12.36 -14.88 -25.36
C ALA A 19 12.46 -15.93 -24.23
N ALA A 20 13.47 -16.82 -24.30
CA ALA A 20 13.72 -17.80 -23.24
C ALA A 20 14.11 -17.12 -21.90
N ALA A 21 14.94 -16.08 -21.96
CA ALA A 21 15.28 -15.29 -20.76
C ALA A 21 14.05 -14.60 -20.14
N TRP A 22 13.12 -14.09 -20.97
CA TRP A 22 11.85 -13.56 -20.50
C TRP A 22 10.93 -14.63 -19.92
N ALA A 23 10.80 -15.78 -20.56
CA ALA A 23 10.01 -16.90 -20.04
C ALA A 23 10.54 -17.36 -18.68
N TYR A 24 11.86 -17.50 -18.55
CA TYR A 24 12.49 -17.79 -17.26
C TYR A 24 12.19 -16.72 -16.21
N ARG A 25 12.34 -15.45 -16.54
CA ARG A 25 12.07 -14.33 -15.63
C ARG A 25 10.61 -14.29 -15.19
N ILE A 26 9.65 -14.48 -16.11
CA ILE A 26 8.23 -14.56 -15.79
C ILE A 26 7.95 -15.66 -14.78
N TYR A 27 8.57 -16.84 -14.97
CA TYR A 27 8.42 -17.95 -14.06
C TYR A 27 9.11 -17.70 -12.71
N ASP A 28 10.38 -17.33 -12.72
CA ASP A 28 11.19 -17.08 -11.51
C ASP A 28 10.58 -15.99 -10.63
N ARG A 29 10.12 -14.89 -11.24
CA ARG A 29 9.53 -13.73 -10.57
C ARG A 29 8.03 -13.84 -10.37
N LYS A 30 7.41 -14.97 -10.64
CA LYS A 30 5.97 -15.20 -10.47
C LYS A 30 5.08 -14.21 -11.24
N TYR A 31 5.61 -13.58 -12.29
CA TYR A 31 4.84 -12.60 -13.08
C TYR A 31 3.60 -13.21 -13.74
N TYR A 32 3.60 -14.52 -14.00
CA TYR A 32 2.45 -15.24 -14.54
C TYR A 32 1.18 -15.11 -13.66
N VAL A 33 1.33 -14.77 -12.38
CA VAL A 33 0.20 -14.60 -11.45
C VAL A 33 -0.61 -13.36 -11.80
N TRP A 34 0.05 -12.25 -12.15
CA TRP A 34 -0.60 -10.96 -12.31
C TRP A 34 -0.53 -10.37 -13.75
N LEU A 35 0.37 -10.84 -14.61
CA LEU A 35 0.46 -10.35 -16.00
C LEU A 35 -0.84 -10.42 -16.79
N PRO A 36 -1.69 -11.46 -16.66
CA PRO A 36 -2.99 -11.47 -17.32
C PRO A 36 -3.89 -10.30 -16.88
N GLY A 37 -3.94 -10.02 -15.56
CA GLY A 37 -4.69 -8.89 -15.02
C GLY A 37 -4.09 -7.54 -15.44
N TYR A 38 -2.77 -7.45 -15.52
CA TYR A 38 -2.09 -6.26 -16.03
C TYR A 38 -2.44 -5.99 -17.50
N ALA A 39 -2.47 -7.04 -18.33
CA ALA A 39 -2.90 -6.92 -19.72
C ALA A 39 -4.37 -6.46 -19.82
N GLN A 40 -5.24 -7.00 -18.99
CA GLN A 40 -6.63 -6.55 -18.92
C GLN A 40 -6.73 -5.07 -18.51
N TRP A 41 -6.01 -4.66 -17.46
CA TRP A 41 -5.96 -3.26 -17.05
C TRP A 41 -5.50 -2.33 -18.18
N MET A 42 -4.47 -2.72 -18.95
CA MET A 42 -3.97 -1.93 -20.08
C MET A 42 -4.99 -1.83 -21.24
N LEU A 43 -5.86 -2.83 -21.41
CA LEU A 43 -6.85 -2.87 -22.49
C LEU A 43 -8.15 -2.11 -22.15
N HIS A 44 -8.32 -1.72 -20.89
CA HIS A 44 -9.47 -0.93 -20.45
C HIS A 44 -8.99 0.49 -20.11
N PRO A 45 -8.81 1.35 -21.14
CA PRO A 45 -8.38 2.72 -20.90
C PRO A 45 -9.46 3.44 -20.09
N ASP A 46 -9.01 4.13 -19.08
CA ASP A 46 -9.88 4.93 -18.22
C ASP A 46 -10.57 6.04 -19.00
N GLN A 47 -11.76 6.41 -18.54
CA GLN A 47 -12.42 7.60 -19.04
C GLN A 47 -11.58 8.84 -18.69
N PRO A 48 -11.58 9.88 -19.54
CA PRO A 48 -10.91 11.12 -19.20
C PRO A 48 -11.44 11.68 -17.88
N ALA A 49 -10.55 11.88 -16.92
CA ALA A 49 -10.92 12.45 -15.63
C ALA A 49 -11.30 13.95 -15.79
N ALA A 50 -12.29 14.37 -15.03
CA ALA A 50 -12.56 15.80 -14.87
C ALA A 50 -11.41 16.49 -14.10
N SER A 51 -11.04 17.69 -14.50
CA SER A 51 -10.05 18.48 -13.76
C SER A 51 -10.73 19.33 -12.67
N PRO A 52 -10.06 19.53 -11.53
CA PRO A 52 -8.79 18.95 -11.15
C PRO A 52 -8.91 17.48 -10.73
N VAL A 53 -7.84 16.71 -10.99
CA VAL A 53 -7.68 15.33 -10.45
C VAL A 53 -7.12 15.43 -9.04
N HIS A 54 -7.81 14.85 -8.07
CA HIS A 54 -7.34 14.74 -6.69
C HIS A 54 -6.46 13.49 -6.55
N ILE A 55 -5.23 13.69 -6.09
CA ILE A 55 -4.26 12.61 -5.83
C ILE A 55 -4.16 12.43 -4.31
N PHE A 56 -4.57 11.26 -3.83
CA PHE A 56 -4.46 10.87 -2.43
C PHE A 56 -3.22 10.01 -2.26
N PHE A 57 -2.19 10.59 -1.66
CA PHE A 57 -0.92 9.92 -1.40
C PHE A 57 -0.97 9.25 -0.03
N VAL A 58 -0.91 7.92 -0.05
CA VAL A 58 -0.99 7.02 1.12
C VAL A 58 0.37 6.36 1.31
N PHE A 59 1.05 6.67 2.39
CA PHE A 59 2.32 6.06 2.73
C PHE A 59 2.12 5.06 3.86
N VAL A 60 2.31 3.77 3.60
CA VAL A 60 2.23 2.70 4.59
C VAL A 60 3.60 2.13 4.89
N ASP A 61 3.86 1.77 6.13
CA ASP A 61 5.15 1.30 6.59
C ASP A 61 4.98 0.02 7.41
N HIS A 62 5.60 -1.07 6.97
CA HIS A 62 5.83 -2.25 7.79
C HIS A 62 6.87 -1.84 8.85
N PHE A 63 6.38 -1.19 9.92
CA PHE A 63 7.23 -0.56 10.91
C PHE A 63 7.77 -1.59 11.92
N GLU A 64 8.84 -2.26 11.56
CA GLU A 64 9.40 -3.43 12.22
C GLU A 64 10.74 -3.17 12.93
N PRO A 65 10.80 -2.27 13.92
CA PRO A 65 12.07 -1.94 14.58
C PRO A 65 12.61 -3.06 15.47
N GLY A 66 11.82 -4.06 15.84
CA GLY A 66 12.19 -5.05 16.82
C GLY A 66 12.68 -4.40 18.11
N GLU A 67 13.77 -4.93 18.68
CA GLU A 67 14.43 -4.38 19.85
C GLU A 67 15.36 -3.18 19.54
N ASN A 68 15.50 -2.80 18.27
CA ASN A 68 16.38 -1.69 17.87
C ASN A 68 15.73 -0.32 18.11
N TYR A 69 15.67 0.12 19.35
CA TYR A 69 15.06 1.39 19.71
C TYR A 69 15.76 2.62 19.10
N ALA A 70 17.02 2.52 18.73
CA ALA A 70 17.74 3.64 18.10
C ALA A 70 17.11 4.06 16.75
N ILE A 71 16.53 3.11 16.02
CA ILE A 71 15.77 3.43 14.79
C ILE A 71 14.48 4.19 15.15
N VAL A 72 13.77 3.77 16.19
CA VAL A 72 12.55 4.44 16.65
C VAL A 72 12.87 5.88 17.12
N GLU A 73 13.97 6.07 17.85
CA GLU A 73 14.43 7.41 18.25
C GLU A 73 14.79 8.28 17.03
N ARG A 74 15.38 7.67 16.01
CA ARG A 74 15.64 8.36 14.75
C ARG A 74 14.34 8.84 14.10
N TRP A 75 13.32 8.00 14.02
CA TRP A 75 12.00 8.38 13.51
C TRP A 75 11.36 9.52 14.31
N LEU A 76 11.42 9.46 15.66
CA LEU A 76 10.93 10.54 16.52
C LEU A 76 11.61 11.88 16.26
N ARG A 77 12.90 11.86 15.94
CA ARG A 77 13.69 13.07 15.71
C ARG A 77 13.57 13.59 14.28
N GLU A 78 13.66 12.72 13.28
CA GLU A 78 13.83 13.09 11.87
C GLU A 78 12.49 13.20 11.13
N TYR A 79 11.51 12.32 11.42
CA TYR A 79 10.23 12.34 10.70
C TYR A 79 9.50 13.70 10.82
N PRO A 80 9.34 14.31 12.01
CA PRO A 80 8.69 15.62 12.11
C PRO A 80 9.38 16.70 11.28
N VAL A 81 10.72 16.66 11.20
CA VAL A 81 11.51 17.63 10.42
C VAL A 81 11.24 17.47 8.92
N VAL A 82 11.22 16.24 8.42
CA VAL A 82 10.89 15.96 7.00
C VAL A 82 9.43 16.31 6.72
N ALA A 83 8.50 15.80 7.53
CA ALA A 83 7.07 15.99 7.32
C ALA A 83 6.66 17.47 7.32
N GLN A 84 7.29 18.31 8.14
CA GLN A 84 7.01 19.73 8.20
C GLN A 84 7.50 20.51 6.98
N ARG A 85 8.43 19.99 6.20
CA ARG A 85 8.86 20.62 4.94
C ARG A 85 7.89 20.40 3.79
N HIS A 86 7.08 19.35 3.89
CA HIS A 86 6.18 18.91 2.83
C HIS A 86 4.74 19.22 3.18
N ARG A 87 4.03 19.85 2.25
CA ARG A 87 2.65 20.31 2.45
C ARG A 87 1.76 19.92 1.29
N ASP A 88 0.62 19.36 1.63
CA ASP A 88 -0.44 19.13 0.65
C ASP A 88 -1.16 20.43 0.24
N CYS A 89 -2.20 20.30 -0.57
CA CYS A 89 -3.01 21.44 -1.04
C CYS A 89 -3.67 22.26 0.08
N TYR A 90 -3.82 21.69 1.27
CA TYR A 90 -4.41 22.36 2.44
C TYR A 90 -3.37 22.83 3.46
N GLY A 91 -2.10 22.64 3.18
CA GLY A 91 -1.01 22.95 4.11
C GLY A 91 -0.81 21.87 5.19
N ARG A 92 -1.45 20.71 5.04
CA ARG A 92 -1.27 19.57 5.93
C ARG A 92 0.12 18.97 5.74
N PRO A 93 0.89 18.67 6.81
CA PRO A 93 2.18 18.01 6.66
C PRO A 93 2.02 16.61 6.11
N TRP A 94 3.09 16.07 5.51
CA TRP A 94 3.13 14.69 5.02
C TRP A 94 2.67 13.73 6.12
N GLN A 95 1.72 12.86 5.77
CA GLN A 95 1.11 11.87 6.67
C GLN A 95 1.71 10.49 6.46
N HIS A 96 1.78 9.71 7.54
CA HIS A 96 2.32 8.35 7.54
C HIS A 96 1.35 7.38 8.21
N THR A 97 1.38 6.11 7.79
CA THR A 97 0.65 5.05 8.49
C THR A 97 1.64 3.97 8.91
N TRP A 98 1.89 3.89 10.21
CA TRP A 98 2.77 2.89 10.81
C TRP A 98 2.01 1.62 11.08
N PHE A 99 2.22 0.56 10.30
CA PHE A 99 1.70 -0.76 10.57
C PHE A 99 2.66 -1.47 11.52
N TYR A 100 2.28 -1.55 12.80
CA TYR A 100 3.16 -2.07 13.86
C TYR A 100 2.99 -3.57 14.06
N PRO A 101 4.07 -4.37 14.10
CA PRO A 101 4.04 -5.82 14.33
C PRO A 101 3.69 -6.13 15.78
N ALA A 102 2.41 -6.31 16.06
CA ALA A 102 1.87 -6.36 17.42
C ALA A 102 2.32 -7.59 18.21
N GLU A 103 2.82 -8.63 17.56
CA GLU A 103 3.44 -9.80 18.21
C GLU A 103 4.77 -9.44 18.93
N GLN A 104 5.43 -8.35 18.58
CA GLN A 104 6.67 -7.94 19.21
C GLN A 104 6.50 -7.45 20.65
N THR A 105 5.32 -6.98 21.03
CA THR A 105 4.93 -6.54 22.38
C THR A 105 5.96 -5.62 23.08
N ILE A 106 6.52 -4.64 22.36
CA ILE A 106 7.57 -3.73 22.87
C ILE A 106 6.95 -2.36 23.18
N ASP A 107 6.55 -2.13 24.42
CA ASP A 107 5.82 -0.94 24.89
C ASP A 107 6.51 0.37 24.53
N ARG A 108 7.84 0.46 24.65
CA ARG A 108 8.61 1.67 24.36
C ARG A 108 8.46 2.15 22.91
N ASN A 109 8.30 1.22 21.96
CA ASN A 109 8.10 1.55 20.55
C ASN A 109 6.71 2.18 20.34
N LEU A 110 5.67 1.62 20.96
CA LEU A 110 4.30 2.14 20.87
C LEU A 110 4.14 3.47 21.60
N ILE A 111 4.82 3.67 22.73
CA ILE A 111 4.87 4.97 23.42
C ILE A 111 5.51 6.04 22.52
N ALA A 112 6.53 5.67 21.75
CA ALA A 112 7.17 6.55 20.79
C ALA A 112 6.23 6.90 19.61
N LEU A 113 5.62 5.88 18.99
CA LEU A 113 4.65 6.09 17.89
C LEU A 113 3.47 6.95 18.33
N ARG A 114 2.98 6.75 19.56
CA ARG A 114 1.90 7.57 20.11
C ARG A 114 2.24 9.06 20.13
N LYS A 115 3.50 9.44 20.35
CA LYS A 115 3.92 10.85 20.28
C LYS A 115 3.79 11.42 18.88
N LEU A 116 4.21 10.66 17.86
CA LEU A 116 4.06 11.08 16.45
C LEU A 116 2.59 11.20 16.06
N VAL A 117 1.77 10.21 16.43
CA VAL A 117 0.33 10.22 16.16
C VAL A 117 -0.36 11.40 16.88
N ALA A 118 -0.08 11.61 18.16
CA ALA A 118 -0.62 12.73 18.93
C ALA A 118 -0.22 14.11 18.37
N SER A 119 0.93 14.19 17.72
CA SER A 119 1.39 15.39 17.02
C SER A 119 0.78 15.58 15.62
N GLY A 120 -0.13 14.73 15.21
CA GLY A 120 -0.85 14.86 13.94
C GLY A 120 -0.09 14.41 12.69
N TYR A 121 0.92 13.56 12.86
CA TYR A 121 1.76 13.09 11.75
C TYR A 121 1.28 11.80 11.07
N GLY A 122 0.20 11.22 11.54
CA GLY A 122 -0.35 10.01 10.95
C GLY A 122 -1.07 9.13 11.94
N GLU A 123 -1.20 7.86 11.62
CA GLU A 123 -1.93 6.86 12.41
C GLU A 123 -1.14 5.56 12.52
N THR A 124 -1.44 4.75 13.54
CA THR A 124 -0.85 3.41 13.72
C THR A 124 -1.92 2.36 13.47
N GLU A 125 -1.58 1.38 12.65
CA GLU A 125 -2.43 0.28 12.21
C GLU A 125 -1.82 -1.08 12.54
N LEU A 126 -2.57 -2.16 12.31
CA LEU A 126 -2.16 -3.52 12.67
C LEU A 126 -1.27 -4.16 11.59
N HIS A 127 -0.11 -4.60 12.01
CA HIS A 127 0.75 -5.55 11.31
C HIS A 127 0.88 -6.82 12.16
N LEU A 128 0.89 -7.99 11.54
CA LEU A 128 1.02 -9.25 12.29
C LEU A 128 1.71 -10.32 11.44
N HIS A 129 2.77 -10.92 12.00
CA HIS A 129 3.35 -12.15 11.48
C HIS A 129 2.73 -13.34 12.22
N HIS A 130 2.11 -14.23 11.50
CA HIS A 130 1.62 -15.46 12.07
C HIS A 130 1.79 -16.61 11.09
N GLY A 131 1.77 -17.83 11.59
CA GLY A 131 1.95 -19.03 10.76
C GLY A 131 1.77 -20.29 11.58
N ASN A 132 1.66 -21.42 10.87
CA ASN A 132 1.31 -22.73 11.41
C ASN A 132 -0.01 -22.74 12.18
N ASP A 133 -0.91 -21.84 11.83
CA ASP A 133 -2.18 -21.63 12.54
C ASP A 133 -3.31 -22.53 12.02
N THR A 134 -4.35 -22.62 12.83
CA THR A 134 -5.72 -22.90 12.43
C THR A 134 -6.52 -21.60 12.48
N GLN A 135 -7.76 -21.64 12.04
CA GLN A 135 -8.67 -20.47 12.14
C GLN A 135 -8.79 -19.95 13.57
N GLU A 136 -8.87 -20.87 14.54
CA GLU A 136 -9.04 -20.57 15.96
C GLU A 136 -7.76 -19.95 16.55
N THR A 137 -6.59 -20.53 16.26
CA THR A 137 -5.32 -20.02 16.80
C THR A 137 -4.95 -18.69 16.17
N ALA A 138 -5.22 -18.46 14.89
CA ALA A 138 -5.06 -17.17 14.24
C ALA A 138 -5.94 -16.11 14.91
N ARG A 139 -7.25 -16.40 15.11
CA ARG A 139 -8.17 -15.48 15.80
C ARG A 139 -7.64 -15.04 17.17
N VAL A 140 -7.17 -15.99 17.98
CA VAL A 140 -6.60 -15.68 19.30
C VAL A 140 -5.40 -14.72 19.19
N LYS A 141 -4.51 -14.95 18.22
CA LYS A 141 -3.36 -14.06 17.98
C LYS A 141 -3.81 -12.65 17.57
N PHE A 142 -4.80 -12.53 16.67
CA PHE A 142 -5.35 -11.24 16.27
C PHE A 142 -6.01 -10.51 17.44
N GLU A 143 -6.83 -11.20 18.24
CA GLU A 143 -7.47 -10.61 19.43
C GLU A 143 -6.45 -10.11 20.46
N GLN A 144 -5.35 -10.85 20.66
CA GLN A 144 -4.25 -10.45 21.53
C GLN A 144 -3.52 -9.22 20.98
N ALA A 145 -3.21 -9.22 19.68
CA ALA A 145 -2.57 -8.11 18.97
C ALA A 145 -3.40 -6.82 19.04
N ILE A 146 -4.69 -6.92 18.75
CA ILE A 146 -5.65 -5.81 18.86
C ILE A 146 -5.72 -5.30 20.30
N ALA A 147 -5.88 -6.19 21.28
CA ALA A 147 -5.93 -5.81 22.70
C ALA A 147 -4.65 -5.13 23.16
N TYR A 148 -3.51 -5.56 22.63
CA TYR A 148 -2.21 -4.94 22.93
C TYR A 148 -2.10 -3.52 22.39
N LEU A 149 -2.40 -3.29 21.10
CA LEU A 149 -2.36 -1.95 20.50
C LEU A 149 -3.36 -0.99 21.17
N ARG A 150 -4.54 -1.50 21.55
CA ARG A 150 -5.56 -0.69 22.24
C ARG A 150 -5.16 -0.18 23.61
N LYS A 151 -4.15 -0.77 24.28
CA LYS A 151 -3.59 -0.23 25.53
C LYS A 151 -2.91 1.14 25.32
N PHE A 152 -2.50 1.43 24.09
CA PHE A 152 -1.85 2.68 23.69
C PHE A 152 -2.78 3.62 22.94
N ASP A 153 -4.11 3.40 23.01
CA ASP A 153 -5.17 4.16 22.33
C ASP A 153 -5.16 4.05 20.79
N PHE A 154 -4.44 3.08 20.22
CA PHE A 154 -4.53 2.76 18.79
C PHE A 154 -5.76 1.89 18.49
N LEU A 155 -6.21 1.85 17.23
CA LEU A 155 -7.31 1.03 16.72
C LEU A 155 -8.65 1.24 17.44
N LYS A 156 -8.80 2.32 18.18
CA LYS A 156 -9.96 2.62 18.99
C LYS A 156 -10.52 3.99 18.65
N THR A 157 -11.73 4.02 18.14
CA THR A 157 -12.46 5.28 17.90
C THR A 157 -12.97 5.89 19.21
N ALA A 158 -13.35 7.16 19.17
CA ALA A 158 -13.91 7.87 20.34
C ALA A 158 -15.13 7.14 20.95
N GLY A 159 -15.94 6.44 20.14
CA GLY A 159 -17.04 5.60 20.59
C GLY A 159 -16.63 4.25 21.20
N GLY A 160 -15.34 3.94 21.27
CA GLY A 160 -14.80 2.71 21.82
C GLY A 160 -14.81 1.50 20.87
N ALA A 161 -15.37 1.64 19.67
CA ALA A 161 -15.33 0.59 18.65
C ALA A 161 -13.91 0.32 18.15
N THR A 162 -13.62 -0.94 17.84
CA THR A 162 -12.38 -1.36 17.20
C THR A 162 -12.50 -1.25 15.71
N HIS A 163 -11.56 -0.52 15.09
CA HIS A 163 -11.40 -0.48 13.65
C HIS A 163 -9.90 -0.48 13.34
N PHE A 164 -9.50 -1.14 12.28
CA PHE A 164 -8.10 -1.16 11.85
C PHE A 164 -7.95 -1.47 10.36
N ALA A 165 -6.87 -0.97 9.77
CA ALA A 165 -6.30 -1.51 8.55
C ALA A 165 -5.30 -2.61 8.90
N PHE A 166 -5.06 -3.52 7.95
CA PHE A 166 -4.18 -4.66 8.15
C PHE A 166 -3.12 -4.75 7.05
N ILE A 167 -1.92 -5.19 7.44
CA ILE A 167 -0.89 -5.72 6.56
C ILE A 167 -0.44 -7.07 7.12
N HIS A 168 -0.51 -8.12 6.29
CA HIS A 168 -0.03 -9.46 6.67
C HIS A 168 1.49 -9.53 6.59
N GLY A 169 2.16 -9.75 7.71
CA GLY A 169 3.61 -9.72 7.83
C GLY A 169 4.34 -10.70 6.94
N ASN A 170 3.79 -11.88 6.74
CA ASN A 170 4.38 -12.91 5.88
C ASN A 170 3.97 -12.80 4.40
N TRP A 171 3.29 -11.74 3.98
CA TRP A 171 2.74 -11.63 2.62
C TRP A 171 1.84 -12.81 2.25
N SER A 172 1.13 -13.37 3.23
CA SER A 172 0.40 -14.63 3.11
C SER A 172 -1.07 -14.52 3.51
N LEU A 173 -1.68 -13.35 3.26
CA LEU A 173 -3.10 -13.14 3.52
C LEU A 173 -3.90 -14.35 3.03
N ASP A 174 -4.86 -14.81 3.84
CA ASP A 174 -5.77 -15.90 3.53
C ASP A 174 -5.05 -17.17 3.06
N ASN A 175 -4.03 -17.57 3.82
CA ASN A 175 -3.24 -18.78 3.60
C ASN A 175 -2.61 -18.91 2.21
N SER A 176 -2.43 -17.82 1.48
CA SER A 176 -1.99 -17.81 0.07
C SER A 176 -0.60 -18.37 -0.18
N ARG A 177 0.25 -18.45 0.85
CA ARG A 177 1.58 -19.07 0.80
C ARG A 177 1.66 -20.36 1.61
N GLY A 178 0.52 -20.85 2.10
CA GLY A 178 0.40 -22.07 2.85
C GLY A 178 0.60 -21.92 4.35
N ARG A 179 0.43 -23.06 5.04
CA ARG A 179 0.33 -23.14 6.49
C ARG A 179 1.53 -22.54 7.23
N GLU A 180 2.74 -22.73 6.70
CA GLU A 180 3.96 -22.20 7.33
C GLU A 180 3.89 -20.68 7.56
N PHE A 181 3.25 -19.96 6.63
CA PHE A 181 3.18 -18.50 6.62
C PHE A 181 1.84 -17.92 7.03
N CYS A 182 0.81 -18.74 7.26
CA CYS A 182 -0.52 -18.38 7.72
C CYS A 182 -1.23 -19.60 8.32
N GLY A 183 -2.04 -20.33 7.54
CA GLY A 183 -2.79 -21.51 7.95
C GLY A 183 -4.29 -21.31 8.12
N ALA A 184 -4.77 -20.05 8.07
CA ALA A 184 -6.19 -19.71 8.18
C ALA A 184 -6.79 -19.44 6.80
N ASN A 185 -7.75 -20.26 6.36
CA ASN A 185 -8.38 -20.13 5.03
C ASN A 185 -9.58 -19.18 5.01
N ARG A 186 -10.10 -18.76 6.18
CA ARG A 186 -11.20 -17.80 6.31
C ARG A 186 -10.71 -16.52 6.99
N GLU A 187 -9.56 -16.10 6.61
CA GLU A 187 -8.92 -14.95 7.25
C GLU A 187 -9.59 -13.64 6.88
N LEU A 188 -10.08 -13.49 5.65
CA LEU A 188 -10.78 -12.27 5.22
C LEU A 188 -12.04 -12.02 6.05
N ALA A 189 -12.88 -13.04 6.19
CA ALA A 189 -14.09 -12.96 7.00
C ALA A 189 -13.75 -12.73 8.49
N MET A 190 -12.73 -13.41 9.01
CA MET A 190 -12.27 -13.23 10.39
C MET A 190 -11.77 -11.81 10.65
N LEU A 191 -10.96 -11.24 9.77
CA LEU A 191 -10.46 -9.87 9.86
C LEU A 191 -11.63 -8.88 9.92
N ARG A 192 -12.61 -9.03 9.02
CA ARG A 192 -13.82 -8.19 9.03
C ARG A 192 -14.57 -8.27 10.35
N GLU A 193 -14.81 -9.49 10.87
CA GLU A 193 -15.48 -9.73 12.16
C GLU A 193 -14.76 -9.05 13.32
N LEU A 194 -13.43 -8.98 13.27
CA LEU A 194 -12.59 -8.33 14.28
C LEU A 194 -12.53 -6.80 14.13
N GLY A 195 -13.11 -6.23 13.06
CA GLY A 195 -13.19 -4.79 12.81
C GLY A 195 -12.19 -4.27 11.80
N CYS A 196 -11.52 -5.15 11.04
CA CYS A 196 -10.69 -4.74 9.90
C CYS A 196 -11.56 -4.11 8.82
N PHE A 197 -11.21 -2.91 8.39
CA PHE A 197 -11.91 -2.21 7.32
C PHE A 197 -11.24 -2.38 5.95
N ALA A 198 -9.94 -2.62 5.90
CA ALA A 198 -9.20 -2.86 4.65
C ALA A 198 -7.84 -3.52 4.89
N ASP A 199 -7.42 -4.33 3.92
CA ASP A 199 -6.06 -4.87 3.80
C ASP A 199 -5.20 -4.00 2.87
N TYR A 200 -3.96 -3.75 3.27
CA TYR A 200 -2.97 -2.96 2.56
C TYR A 200 -1.71 -3.78 2.20
N THR A 201 -1.77 -5.11 2.27
CA THR A 201 -0.63 -6.00 2.00
C THR A 201 -0.08 -5.85 0.59
N PHE A 202 -0.92 -5.62 -0.42
CA PHE A 202 -0.51 -5.70 -1.82
C PHE A 202 -0.08 -4.36 -2.44
N PRO A 203 0.86 -4.37 -3.41
CA PRO A 203 1.39 -5.51 -4.14
C PRO A 203 2.40 -6.31 -3.33
N SER A 204 2.47 -7.63 -3.59
CA SER A 204 3.48 -8.57 -3.06
C SER A 204 4.26 -9.17 -4.23
N LEU A 205 5.06 -8.36 -4.92
CA LEU A 205 5.84 -8.82 -6.06
C LEU A 205 6.76 -9.98 -5.69
N TRP A 206 7.02 -10.86 -6.64
CA TRP A 206 7.86 -12.05 -6.53
C TRP A 206 7.22 -13.19 -5.73
N GLN A 207 6.02 -13.01 -5.19
CA GLN A 207 5.30 -14.00 -4.41
C GLN A 207 4.10 -14.55 -5.18
N THR A 208 3.72 -15.79 -4.88
CA THR A 208 2.48 -16.39 -5.40
C THR A 208 1.24 -15.78 -4.77
N SER A 209 1.40 -15.06 -3.66
CA SER A 209 0.34 -14.34 -2.97
C SER A 209 -0.17 -13.12 -3.73
N GLN A 210 0.58 -12.57 -4.70
CA GLN A 210 0.10 -11.43 -5.49
C GLN A 210 -1.27 -11.75 -6.11
N PRO A 211 -2.31 -10.90 -5.93
CA PRO A 211 -3.60 -11.10 -6.58
C PRO A 211 -3.53 -10.89 -8.10
N PRO A 212 -4.44 -11.49 -8.86
CA PRO A 212 -4.56 -11.27 -10.31
C PRO A 212 -5.08 -9.86 -10.64
N PHE A 213 -5.83 -9.23 -9.73
CA PHE A 213 -6.21 -7.82 -9.85
C PHE A 213 -4.97 -6.94 -9.76
N VAL A 214 -4.90 -5.92 -10.61
CA VAL A 214 -3.75 -5.01 -10.69
C VAL A 214 -4.24 -3.58 -10.70
N ASN A 215 -3.57 -2.71 -9.96
CA ASN A 215 -3.90 -1.29 -9.87
C ASN A 215 -5.38 -1.06 -9.49
N ASN A 216 -5.85 -1.73 -8.46
CA ASN A 216 -7.27 -1.80 -8.12
C ASN A 216 -7.52 -1.61 -6.61
N ILE A 217 -8.71 -1.12 -6.31
CA ILE A 217 -9.31 -1.17 -4.99
C ILE A 217 -10.58 -2.01 -5.15
N TYR A 218 -10.65 -3.15 -4.45
CA TYR A 218 -11.74 -4.10 -4.67
C TYR A 218 -12.15 -4.78 -3.36
N GLU A 219 -13.36 -5.27 -3.30
CA GLU A 219 -13.87 -6.10 -2.21
C GLU A 219 -13.65 -7.57 -2.55
N ALA A 220 -12.77 -8.21 -1.81
CA ALA A 220 -12.51 -9.63 -1.91
C ALA A 220 -13.64 -10.44 -1.27
N THR A 221 -13.93 -11.61 -1.84
CA THR A 221 -14.93 -12.55 -1.32
C THR A 221 -14.22 -13.78 -0.77
N ASP A 222 -14.51 -14.11 0.48
CA ASP A 222 -13.97 -15.29 1.17
C ASP A 222 -14.76 -16.56 0.74
N ASP A 223 -14.04 -17.59 0.28
CA ASP A 223 -14.63 -18.86 -0.19
C ASP A 223 -14.13 -20.10 0.56
N GLU A 224 -13.52 -19.91 1.73
CA GLU A 224 -12.94 -20.95 2.61
C GLU A 224 -11.72 -21.69 2.01
N ARG A 225 -11.19 -21.22 0.88
CA ARG A 225 -9.98 -21.75 0.24
C ARG A 225 -8.82 -20.79 0.43
N PRO A 226 -7.59 -21.27 0.35
CA PRO A 226 -6.44 -20.37 0.31
C PRO A 226 -6.57 -19.37 -0.83
N LYS A 227 -6.20 -18.11 -0.56
CA LYS A 227 -6.13 -17.04 -1.55
C LYS A 227 -7.49 -16.69 -2.19
N SER A 228 -8.57 -16.74 -1.42
CA SER A 228 -9.92 -16.41 -1.89
C SER A 228 -10.04 -14.96 -2.39
N TYR A 229 -9.14 -14.07 -1.98
CA TYR A 229 -9.07 -12.69 -2.48
C TYR A 229 -8.67 -12.59 -3.98
N ASP A 230 -8.37 -13.69 -4.65
CA ASP A 230 -8.31 -13.72 -6.12
C ASP A 230 -9.68 -13.51 -6.77
N HIS A 231 -10.74 -13.53 -5.96
CA HIS A 231 -12.12 -13.28 -6.36
C HIS A 231 -12.68 -12.05 -5.64
N GLY A 232 -13.45 -11.24 -6.34
CA GLY A 232 -14.04 -10.05 -5.77
C GLY A 232 -14.57 -9.06 -6.80
N PHE A 233 -14.92 -7.87 -6.33
CA PHE A 233 -15.58 -6.83 -7.11
C PHE A 233 -14.81 -5.52 -6.96
N SER A 234 -14.32 -4.98 -8.08
CA SER A 234 -13.73 -3.62 -8.10
C SER A 234 -14.73 -2.62 -7.54
N LEU A 235 -14.24 -1.64 -6.78
CA LEU A 235 -15.10 -0.57 -6.31
C LEU A 235 -15.63 0.24 -7.49
N GLU A 236 -16.92 0.52 -7.46
CA GLU A 236 -17.64 1.25 -8.50
C GLU A 236 -18.63 2.22 -7.87
N GLN A 237 -18.70 3.44 -8.39
CA GLN A 237 -19.66 4.44 -7.92
C GLN A 237 -21.10 3.94 -8.06
N GLY A 238 -21.85 4.02 -6.97
CA GLY A 238 -23.26 3.61 -6.91
C GLY A 238 -23.49 2.12 -6.69
N ARG A 239 -22.43 1.29 -6.64
CA ARG A 239 -22.55 -0.13 -6.33
C ARG A 239 -22.40 -0.35 -4.81
N ALA A 240 -23.38 -1.01 -4.21
CA ALA A 240 -23.28 -1.41 -2.82
C ALA A 240 -22.12 -2.40 -2.57
N PRO A 241 -21.49 -2.37 -1.39
CA PRO A 241 -20.47 -3.35 -0.99
C PRO A 241 -20.97 -4.79 -1.11
N GLN A 242 -20.16 -5.70 -1.66
CA GLN A 242 -20.56 -7.09 -1.93
C GLN A 242 -19.55 -8.13 -1.43
N GLY A 243 -18.38 -7.71 -0.97
CA GLY A 243 -17.31 -8.60 -0.49
C GLY A 243 -17.22 -8.70 1.03
N ASP A 244 -16.23 -9.44 1.47
CA ASP A 244 -15.92 -9.67 2.88
C ASP A 244 -14.86 -8.70 3.39
N LEU A 245 -13.84 -8.39 2.60
CA LEU A 245 -12.77 -7.48 2.99
C LEU A 245 -12.34 -6.60 1.81
N LEU A 246 -12.15 -5.31 2.06
CA LEU A 246 -11.58 -4.41 1.05
C LEU A 246 -10.08 -4.64 0.94
N ILE A 247 -9.59 -4.83 -0.30
CA ILE A 247 -8.17 -4.89 -0.64
C ILE A 247 -7.76 -3.58 -1.31
N PHE A 248 -6.83 -2.88 -0.68
CA PHE A 248 -6.32 -1.61 -1.17
C PHE A 248 -4.91 -1.80 -1.74
N GLN A 249 -4.79 -1.90 -3.06
CA GLN A 249 -3.51 -2.15 -3.70
C GLN A 249 -2.68 -0.89 -3.92
N GLY A 250 -1.35 -1.07 -3.97
CA GLY A 250 -0.43 -0.08 -4.51
C GLY A 250 -0.22 -0.24 -6.02
N PRO A 251 0.63 0.63 -6.62
CA PRO A 251 0.87 0.63 -8.06
C PRO A 251 1.60 -0.62 -8.52
N LEU A 252 1.28 -1.09 -9.72
CA LEU A 252 2.08 -2.00 -10.52
C LEU A 252 2.21 -1.44 -11.92
N VAL A 253 3.44 -1.02 -12.30
CA VAL A 253 3.70 -0.45 -13.62
C VAL A 253 4.94 -1.06 -14.23
N ILE A 254 4.80 -1.65 -15.41
CA ILE A 254 5.96 -2.09 -16.22
C ILE A 254 6.59 -0.87 -16.85
N ALA A 255 7.84 -0.60 -16.51
CA ALA A 255 8.58 0.55 -16.96
C ALA A 255 9.81 0.16 -17.78
N PRO A 256 10.13 0.86 -18.89
CA PRO A 256 11.37 0.65 -19.62
C PRO A 256 12.56 1.12 -18.79
N VAL A 257 13.66 0.41 -18.89
CA VAL A 257 14.92 0.76 -18.23
C VAL A 257 16.11 0.42 -19.13
N LEU A 258 17.11 1.30 -19.21
CA LEU A 258 18.34 1.05 -19.97
C LEU A 258 19.29 0.12 -19.17
N ASN A 259 18.84 -1.09 -18.90
CA ASN A 259 19.61 -2.08 -18.16
C ASN A 259 19.43 -3.49 -18.78
N PRO A 260 20.46 -4.02 -19.49
CA PRO A 260 20.39 -5.36 -20.09
C PRO A 260 20.18 -6.48 -19.08
N ARG A 261 20.70 -6.35 -17.84
CA ARG A 261 20.49 -7.35 -16.77
C ARG A 261 19.03 -7.44 -16.34
N ARG A 262 18.25 -6.36 -16.57
CA ARG A 262 16.79 -6.33 -16.33
C ARG A 262 16.01 -6.58 -17.62
N LEU A 263 16.64 -7.07 -18.68
CA LEU A 263 16.03 -7.29 -20.00
C LEU A 263 15.28 -6.02 -20.50
N PHE A 264 15.81 -4.85 -20.20
CA PHE A 264 15.29 -3.53 -20.55
C PHE A 264 13.93 -3.14 -19.93
N PHE A 265 13.43 -3.90 -18.94
CA PHE A 265 12.21 -3.58 -18.21
C PHE A 265 12.38 -3.78 -16.71
N THR A 266 11.68 -2.95 -15.94
CA THR A 266 11.49 -3.12 -14.50
C THR A 266 10.01 -3.06 -14.18
N VAL A 267 9.64 -3.53 -12.99
CA VAL A 267 8.30 -3.35 -12.45
C VAL A 267 8.41 -2.37 -11.30
N GLU A 268 7.64 -1.31 -11.36
CA GLU A 268 7.44 -0.36 -10.27
C GLU A 268 6.25 -0.81 -9.45
N ASP A 269 6.45 -0.99 -8.15
CA ASP A 269 5.45 -1.52 -7.21
C ASP A 269 5.23 -0.63 -5.98
N GLY A 270 5.86 0.53 -5.95
CA GLY A 270 5.75 1.47 -4.82
C GLY A 270 6.56 1.07 -3.59
N ASP A 271 7.43 0.05 -3.68
CA ASP A 271 8.33 -0.32 -2.60
C ASP A 271 9.49 0.71 -2.49
N ILE A 272 9.70 1.25 -1.28
CA ILE A 272 10.74 2.25 -0.98
C ILE A 272 11.71 1.65 0.02
N HIS A 273 12.92 1.35 -0.43
CA HIS A 273 13.99 0.81 0.39
C HIS A 273 15.38 1.19 -0.17
N ALA A 274 16.41 1.05 0.64
CA ALA A 274 17.79 1.45 0.31
C ALA A 274 18.33 0.79 -0.97
N GLY A 275 17.89 -0.45 -1.27
CA GLY A 275 18.31 -1.19 -2.48
C GLY A 275 17.70 -0.67 -3.78
N VAL A 276 16.61 0.11 -3.71
CA VAL A 276 15.91 0.73 -4.84
C VAL A 276 15.50 2.15 -4.46
N PRO A 277 16.44 3.11 -4.50
CA PRO A 277 16.20 4.50 -4.13
C PRO A 277 15.00 5.10 -4.85
N VAL A 278 14.24 5.90 -4.12
CA VAL A 278 13.09 6.61 -4.68
C VAL A 278 13.55 7.76 -5.57
N THR A 279 12.83 8.00 -6.65
CA THR A 279 13.12 9.08 -7.60
C THR A 279 11.84 9.75 -8.09
N PRO A 280 11.90 11.01 -8.54
CA PRO A 280 10.75 11.68 -9.14
C PRO A 280 10.08 10.88 -10.27
N GLN A 281 10.86 10.18 -11.10
CA GLN A 281 10.31 9.33 -12.16
C GLN A 281 9.45 8.18 -11.63
N ARG A 282 9.77 7.64 -10.45
CA ARG A 282 8.92 6.61 -9.80
C ARG A 282 7.56 7.19 -9.43
N ALA A 283 7.50 8.44 -8.96
CA ALA A 283 6.24 9.12 -8.67
C ALA A 283 5.35 9.26 -9.92
N ASP A 284 5.92 9.52 -11.10
CA ASP A 284 5.16 9.55 -12.36
C ASP A 284 4.54 8.18 -12.68
N TYR A 285 5.26 7.09 -12.39
CA TYR A 285 4.71 5.75 -12.55
C TYR A 285 3.58 5.45 -11.56
N TRP A 286 3.69 5.95 -10.32
CA TRP A 286 2.61 5.81 -9.33
C TRP A 286 1.32 6.52 -9.77
N VAL A 287 1.45 7.74 -10.26
CA VAL A 287 0.31 8.50 -10.82
C VAL A 287 -0.27 7.79 -12.05
N ARG A 288 0.60 7.21 -12.91
CA ARG A 288 0.20 6.47 -14.10
C ARG A 288 -0.55 5.17 -13.80
N ALA A 289 -0.33 4.54 -12.66
CA ALA A 289 -1.07 3.37 -12.22
C ALA A 289 -2.58 3.64 -12.14
N ASN A 290 -2.95 4.90 -11.96
CA ASN A 290 -4.32 5.43 -12.04
C ASN A 290 -5.34 4.64 -11.21
N ILE A 291 -4.98 4.29 -9.97
CA ILE A 291 -5.84 3.52 -9.07
C ILE A 291 -6.98 4.44 -8.60
N HIS A 292 -8.22 4.03 -8.86
CA HIS A 292 -9.42 4.81 -8.53
C HIS A 292 -10.64 3.92 -8.33
N VAL A 293 -11.73 4.47 -7.84
CA VAL A 293 -13.05 3.85 -7.85
C VAL A 293 -13.66 4.08 -9.22
N THR A 294 -14.11 3.04 -9.91
CA THR A 294 -14.73 3.14 -11.25
C THR A 294 -15.88 4.15 -11.23
N GLY A 295 -15.87 5.09 -12.18
CA GLY A 295 -16.79 6.23 -12.23
C GLY A 295 -16.35 7.45 -11.40
N ARG A 296 -15.16 7.38 -10.79
CA ARG A 296 -14.53 8.48 -10.02
C ARG A 296 -13.05 8.61 -10.38
N GLU A 297 -12.75 8.69 -11.65
CA GLU A 297 -11.41 8.84 -12.24
C GLU A 297 -10.74 10.17 -11.84
N ASP A 298 -11.53 11.11 -11.33
CA ASP A 298 -11.07 12.36 -10.73
C ASP A 298 -10.44 12.19 -9.32
N TRP A 299 -10.61 11.01 -8.68
CA TRP A 299 -10.05 10.67 -7.38
C TRP A 299 -9.07 9.49 -7.51
N ARG A 300 -7.77 9.78 -7.51
CA ARG A 300 -6.71 8.79 -7.68
C ARG A 300 -5.98 8.51 -6.39
N PHE A 301 -5.73 7.25 -6.12
CA PHE A 301 -5.05 6.79 -4.92
C PHE A 301 -3.64 6.28 -5.27
N ILE A 302 -2.65 6.76 -4.55
CA ILE A 302 -1.26 6.29 -4.66
C ILE A 302 -0.89 5.70 -3.30
N LYS A 303 -0.87 4.38 -3.21
CA LYS A 303 -0.40 3.69 -2.00
C LYS A 303 1.01 3.17 -2.26
N VAL A 304 2.00 3.74 -1.58
CA VAL A 304 3.38 3.25 -1.58
C VAL A 304 3.71 2.63 -0.22
N HIS A 305 4.75 1.79 -0.16
CA HIS A 305 5.11 1.11 1.07
C HIS A 305 6.62 1.09 1.31
N THR A 306 6.99 0.84 2.55
CA THR A 306 8.37 0.71 3.00
C THR A 306 8.47 -0.27 4.18
N HIS A 307 9.69 -0.70 4.52
CA HIS A 307 10.08 -1.29 5.79
C HIS A 307 11.01 -0.30 6.52
N GLY A 308 10.47 0.90 6.78
CA GLY A 308 11.26 2.07 7.20
C GLY A 308 11.96 1.95 8.56
N ALA A 309 11.70 0.88 9.31
CA ALA A 309 12.36 0.61 10.60
C ALA A 309 13.06 -0.75 10.65
N GLU A 310 13.12 -1.52 9.58
CA GLU A 310 13.81 -2.80 9.54
C GLU A 310 15.33 -2.63 9.59
N SER A 311 15.86 -1.63 8.89
CA SER A 311 17.28 -1.29 8.87
C SER A 311 17.54 0.21 8.97
N SER A 312 18.79 0.56 9.36
CA SER A 312 19.25 1.96 9.37
C SER A 312 19.29 2.58 7.98
N GLU A 313 19.54 1.75 6.97
CA GLU A 313 19.63 2.12 5.55
C GLU A 313 18.23 2.44 4.99
N ASP A 314 17.22 1.63 5.33
CA ASP A 314 15.84 1.86 4.89
C ASP A 314 15.22 3.07 5.59
N ALA A 315 15.53 3.26 6.88
CA ALA A 315 15.20 4.50 7.58
C ALA A 315 15.85 5.72 6.93
N ALA A 316 17.12 5.58 6.45
CA ALA A 316 17.84 6.64 5.76
C ALA A 316 17.25 6.94 4.38
N GLU A 317 16.73 5.95 3.65
CA GLU A 317 16.05 6.18 2.38
C GLU A 317 14.69 6.87 2.58
N THR A 318 13.90 6.40 3.54
CA THR A 318 12.56 6.94 3.82
C THR A 318 12.59 8.36 4.38
N LEU A 319 13.55 8.68 5.27
CA LEU A 319 13.69 9.99 5.91
C LEU A 319 14.74 10.89 5.22
N GLY A 320 15.33 10.40 4.13
CA GLY A 320 16.50 11.00 3.51
C GLY A 320 16.20 11.88 2.29
N PRO A 321 17.28 12.36 1.64
CA PRO A 321 17.17 13.36 0.58
C PRO A 321 16.48 12.86 -0.69
N HIS A 322 16.52 11.56 -0.99
CA HIS A 322 15.86 11.02 -2.18
C HIS A 322 14.33 11.13 -2.06
N PHE A 323 13.80 10.73 -0.90
CA PHE A 323 12.37 10.80 -0.68
C PHE A 323 11.91 12.26 -0.51
N ASP A 324 12.66 13.09 0.21
CA ASP A 324 12.44 14.55 0.32
C ASP A 324 12.35 15.22 -1.07
N ALA A 325 13.28 14.90 -1.97
CA ALA A 325 13.25 15.41 -3.34
C ALA A 325 12.04 14.90 -4.13
N THR A 326 11.62 13.67 -3.90
CA THR A 326 10.45 13.07 -4.59
C THR A 326 9.15 13.69 -4.10
N LEU A 327 8.99 13.93 -2.79
CA LEU A 327 7.84 14.67 -2.25
C LEU A 327 7.78 16.10 -2.80
N SER A 328 8.93 16.81 -2.82
CA SER A 328 9.02 18.15 -3.42
C SER A 328 8.64 18.15 -4.90
N TYR A 329 9.03 17.11 -5.64
CA TYR A 329 8.61 16.93 -7.02
C TYR A 329 7.10 16.73 -7.15
N MET A 330 6.50 15.88 -6.33
CA MET A 330 5.05 15.63 -6.34
C MET A 330 4.26 16.90 -6.03
N GLU A 331 4.70 17.68 -5.05
CA GLU A 331 4.09 18.96 -4.69
C GLU A 331 4.16 19.99 -5.83
N LYS A 332 5.23 19.97 -6.60
CA LYS A 332 5.39 20.86 -7.76
C LYS A 332 4.62 20.37 -8.98
N ALA A 333 4.66 19.06 -9.28
CA ALA A 333 4.11 18.50 -10.51
C ALA A 333 2.62 18.19 -10.41
N TYR A 334 2.15 17.83 -9.20
CA TYR A 334 0.81 17.30 -8.98
C TYR A 334 0.00 18.07 -7.92
N ASN A 335 0.30 19.37 -7.71
CA ASN A 335 -0.43 20.24 -6.78
C ASN A 335 -0.60 21.67 -7.33
N ASP A 336 -0.80 21.82 -8.64
CA ASP A 336 -1.04 23.11 -9.30
C ASP A 336 -2.45 23.65 -9.08
N ARG A 337 -3.35 22.88 -8.48
CA ARG A 337 -4.75 23.18 -8.18
C ARG A 337 -5.63 23.43 -9.42
N ALA A 338 -5.08 23.40 -10.60
CA ALA A 338 -5.79 23.54 -11.87
C ALA A 338 -6.01 22.20 -12.54
N HIS A 339 -4.98 21.37 -12.59
CA HIS A 339 -5.01 20.03 -13.17
C HIS A 339 -4.96 18.95 -12.10
N TYR A 340 -4.17 19.18 -11.05
CA TYR A 340 -3.94 18.23 -9.94
C TYR A 340 -4.03 18.91 -8.58
N VAL A 341 -4.53 18.16 -7.61
CA VAL A 341 -4.62 18.56 -6.21
C VAL A 341 -4.09 17.41 -5.35
N LEU A 342 -2.95 17.62 -4.72
CA LEU A 342 -2.28 16.61 -3.89
C LEU A 342 -2.81 16.64 -2.45
N HIS A 343 -3.09 15.46 -1.90
CA HIS A 343 -3.50 15.25 -0.52
C HIS A 343 -2.59 14.22 0.14
N TYR A 344 -2.11 14.50 1.34
CA TYR A 344 -1.43 13.54 2.20
C TYR A 344 -2.44 12.92 3.15
N VAL A 345 -2.69 11.61 3.01
CA VAL A 345 -3.73 10.90 3.76
C VAL A 345 -3.20 9.62 4.41
N THR A 346 -3.81 9.22 5.53
CA THR A 346 -3.54 7.93 6.17
C THR A 346 -4.30 6.79 5.47
N ALA A 347 -3.99 5.54 5.82
CA ALA A 347 -4.70 4.38 5.28
C ALA A 347 -6.21 4.43 5.62
N ARG A 348 -6.57 4.82 6.85
CA ARG A 348 -7.96 5.00 7.28
C ARG A 348 -8.67 6.08 6.44
N GLU A 349 -8.04 7.22 6.24
CA GLU A 349 -8.59 8.31 5.44
C GLU A 349 -8.76 7.91 3.97
N ALA A 350 -7.80 7.15 3.41
CA ALA A 350 -7.91 6.63 2.05
C ALA A 350 -9.08 5.65 1.89
N PHE A 351 -9.30 4.78 2.88
CA PHE A 351 -10.49 3.94 2.92
C PHE A 351 -11.78 4.77 2.93
N ASN A 352 -11.87 5.76 3.81
CA ASN A 352 -13.02 6.66 3.91
C ASN A 352 -13.30 7.40 2.59
N LEU A 353 -12.26 7.88 1.93
CA LEU A 353 -12.35 8.53 0.63
C LEU A 353 -12.83 7.57 -0.46
N ALA A 354 -12.29 6.34 -0.50
CA ALA A 354 -12.74 5.32 -1.45
C ALA A 354 -14.22 4.99 -1.25
N ARG A 355 -14.70 4.87 -0.01
CA ARG A 355 -16.12 4.67 0.31
C ARG A 355 -16.98 5.88 -0.06
N ALA A 356 -16.51 7.09 0.20
CA ALA A 356 -17.20 8.31 -0.22
C ALA A 356 -17.31 8.39 -1.77
N ALA A 357 -16.27 7.94 -2.49
CA ALA A 357 -16.30 7.85 -3.95
C ALA A 357 -17.35 6.84 -4.44
N VAL A 358 -17.44 5.65 -3.81
CA VAL A 358 -18.50 4.65 -4.09
C VAL A 358 -19.89 5.25 -3.89
N ASP A 359 -20.11 6.00 -2.82
CA ASP A 359 -21.39 6.66 -2.50
C ASP A 359 -21.65 7.92 -3.33
N GLY A 360 -20.80 8.20 -4.32
CA GLY A 360 -20.97 9.33 -5.24
C GLY A 360 -20.81 10.70 -4.59
N ARG A 361 -20.13 10.77 -3.44
CA ARG A 361 -19.87 12.03 -2.73
C ARG A 361 -18.99 12.95 -3.58
N ARG A 362 -19.27 14.24 -3.54
CA ARG A 362 -18.61 15.29 -4.34
C ARG A 362 -18.21 16.47 -3.45
N GLY A 363 -17.40 17.37 -3.99
CA GLY A 363 -16.94 18.58 -3.29
C GLY A 363 -15.57 18.40 -2.66
N ASP A 364 -15.32 19.10 -1.55
CA ASP A 364 -14.02 19.07 -0.87
C ASP A 364 -13.75 17.70 -0.22
N PRO A 365 -12.71 16.97 -0.64
CA PRO A 365 -12.39 15.63 -0.11
C PRO A 365 -12.16 15.60 1.40
N ARG A 366 -11.72 16.71 2.04
CA ARG A 366 -11.52 16.77 3.50
C ARG A 366 -12.76 16.42 4.30
N GLN A 367 -13.96 16.69 3.75
CA GLN A 367 -15.23 16.35 4.40
C GLN A 367 -15.43 14.85 4.58
N TYR A 368 -14.59 14.04 3.90
CA TYR A 368 -14.73 12.58 3.85
C TYR A 368 -13.54 11.83 4.48
N TYR A 369 -12.55 12.54 5.05
CA TYR A 369 -11.44 11.88 5.76
C TYR A 369 -11.90 11.02 6.93
N ASP A 370 -13.01 11.39 7.54
CA ASP A 370 -13.63 10.69 8.67
C ASP A 370 -15.05 10.17 8.32
N TYR A 371 -15.27 9.77 7.05
CA TYR A 371 -16.61 9.48 6.50
C TYR A 371 -17.32 8.32 7.18
N LEU A 372 -16.71 7.14 7.25
CA LEU A 372 -17.27 5.95 7.88
C LEU A 372 -16.51 5.57 9.16
N ILE A 373 -15.20 5.65 9.13
CA ILE A 373 -14.34 5.33 10.27
C ILE A 373 -13.82 6.65 10.84
N PRO A 374 -14.29 7.07 12.02
CA PRO A 374 -13.80 8.29 12.66
C PRO A 374 -12.35 8.12 13.14
N PRO A 375 -11.63 9.22 13.47
CA PRO A 375 -10.26 9.15 13.94
C PRO A 375 -10.15 8.38 15.26
N TYR A 376 -9.01 7.71 15.45
CA TYR A 376 -8.72 6.97 16.70
C TYR A 376 -8.50 7.91 17.89
N ILE A 377 -7.95 9.09 17.65
CA ILE A 377 -7.76 10.12 18.68
C ILE A 377 -8.70 11.29 18.34
N ALA A 378 -9.54 11.70 19.28
CA ALA A 378 -10.41 12.86 19.12
C ALA A 378 -9.58 14.13 18.88
N ASP A 379 -10.08 15.04 18.01
CA ASP A 379 -9.36 16.25 17.59
C ASP A 379 -8.83 17.13 18.75
N GLY A 380 -9.51 17.15 19.88
CA GLY A 380 -9.03 17.88 21.07
C GLY A 380 -7.85 17.22 21.80
N GLN A 381 -7.40 16.03 21.39
CA GLN A 381 -6.24 15.31 21.94
C GLN A 381 -5.05 15.31 20.96
N ARG A 382 -5.24 15.76 19.73
CA ARG A 382 -4.14 16.04 18.80
C ARG A 382 -3.52 17.35 19.26
N GLY A 383 -2.35 17.28 19.88
CA GLY A 383 -1.60 18.49 20.19
C GLY A 383 -1.44 19.29 18.89
N LEU A 384 -2.01 20.47 18.82
CA LEU A 384 -1.71 21.42 17.75
C LEU A 384 -0.23 21.76 17.84
N PRO A 385 0.51 21.77 16.71
CA PRO A 385 1.92 22.18 16.72
C PRO A 385 2.07 23.65 17.10
#